data_323ec15855661dab110fb2d174b3cb6d
#
_entry.id   323ec15855661dab110fb2d174b3cb6d
#
_cell.length_a   1.000
_cell.length_b   1.000
_cell.length_c   1.000
_cell.angle_alpha   90.00
_cell.angle_beta   90.00
_cell.angle_gamma   90.00
#
_symmetry.space_group_name_H-M   'P 1'
#
loop_
_entity.id
_entity.type
_entity.pdbx_description
1 polymer ?
#
loop_
_entity_poly.entity_id
_entity_poly.type
_entity_poly.pdbx_seq_one_letter_code
_entity_poly.pdbx_strand_id
1 'polypeptide(L)'
;MKKSFFVGSLLLLTAGLGLKPIATQTIAKQVVSQTQPSVSSASQPKVELLSAGAQPQQVLRFKPTVNTIETTTITLNTATELSVSGMPRAMESIKLPSTTMTMETVVTQIDPHGDIHYKLRYTNADMTGDASTPAGVLNTARTQVQKMVGLNGSFVMDDRGHTKSTSLSIPKGVDAATRQMLEQSFQSLDQLSAPLPEAAVGVGAQWKTLMPAKIYGMTINQTGTYELVSLKEGVATLKVGIKQQAQGQKLAIPGMPKGANVTLKSLNTTGQGEIKVRLDRLLPSTATLSMNSAAQMQTASPGTSGVMTIATKTRIEMMLQSK
;
A
#
# COMPACT_ATOMS: atom_id res chain seq x y z
N MET A 1 18.48 -27.00 -2.78
CA MET A 1 17.25 -26.52 -3.43
C MET A 1 16.73 -25.36 -2.58
N LYS A 2 16.93 -24.13 -3.05
CA LYS A 2 16.50 -22.91 -2.34
C LYS A 2 15.10 -22.55 -2.82
N LYS A 3 14.09 -22.73 -1.99
CA LYS A 3 12.70 -22.40 -2.28
C LYS A 3 12.41 -21.00 -1.77
N SER A 4 11.99 -20.10 -2.66
CA SER A 4 11.60 -18.74 -2.34
C SER A 4 10.08 -18.63 -2.38
N PHE A 5 9.47 -18.06 -1.34
CA PHE A 5 8.03 -17.94 -1.18
C PHE A 5 7.60 -16.46 -1.11
N PHE A 6 6.47 -16.13 -1.71
CA PHE A 6 5.88 -14.78 -1.79
C PHE A 6 4.53 -14.72 -1.13
N VAL A 7 4.25 -13.62 -0.43
CA VAL A 7 2.96 -13.33 0.23
C VAL A 7 2.54 -11.89 -0.03
N GLY A 8 1.31 -11.69 -0.47
CA GLY A 8 0.84 -10.49 -1.15
C GLY A 8 0.09 -9.42 -0.33
N SER A 9 0.00 -8.33 -0.89
CA SER A 9 -0.87 -7.15 -0.96
C SER A 9 -0.54 -5.91 -0.13
N LEU A 10 -0.64 -5.84 1.16
CA LEU A 10 -0.02 -4.77 1.95
C LEU A 10 1.42 -5.15 2.33
N LEU A 11 1.75 -6.40 2.07
CA LEU A 11 3.08 -6.99 2.05
C LEU A 11 4.02 -6.42 0.98
N LEU A 12 3.54 -5.57 0.08
CA LEU A 12 4.34 -4.99 -1.00
C LEU A 12 5.51 -4.13 -0.51
N LEU A 13 5.43 -3.60 0.69
CA LEU A 13 6.54 -2.89 1.32
C LEU A 13 7.58 -3.82 1.97
N THR A 14 7.24 -5.08 2.21
CA THR A 14 8.12 -6.02 2.91
C THR A 14 8.55 -7.25 2.09
N ALA A 15 7.88 -7.59 1.00
CA ALA A 15 8.09 -8.84 0.26
C ALA A 15 9.14 -8.78 -0.86
N GLY A 16 9.77 -7.62 -1.09
CA GLY A 16 10.92 -7.50 -2.02
C GLY A 16 12.21 -8.16 -1.50
N LEU A 17 12.18 -8.82 -0.35
CA LEU A 17 13.35 -9.19 0.43
C LEU A 17 13.76 -10.65 0.28
N GLY A 18 14.08 -11.08 -0.91
CA GLY A 18 14.77 -12.34 -0.96
C GLY A 18 14.75 -13.16 -2.22
N LEU A 19 15.33 -12.67 -3.31
CA LEU A 19 15.84 -13.55 -4.37
C LEU A 19 17.10 -12.95 -4.98
N LYS A 20 18.22 -13.65 -4.82
CA LYS A 20 19.43 -13.38 -5.59
C LYS A 20 19.16 -13.65 -7.07
N PRO A 21 19.63 -12.79 -7.98
CA PRO A 21 19.58 -13.07 -9.41
C PRO A 21 20.55 -14.20 -9.77
N ILE A 22 20.06 -15.18 -10.52
CA ILE A 22 20.90 -16.17 -11.21
C ILE A 22 21.15 -15.63 -12.62
N ALA A 23 22.46 -15.46 -12.91
CA ALA A 23 23.13 -15.40 -14.20
C ALA A 23 22.60 -14.43 -15.28
N THR A 24 23.48 -13.51 -15.56
CA THR A 24 23.65 -12.65 -16.72
C THR A 24 23.51 -13.40 -18.04
N GLN A 25 22.58 -12.99 -18.90
CA GLN A 25 22.72 -13.12 -20.34
C GLN A 25 22.64 -11.73 -20.97
N THR A 26 23.71 -11.39 -21.64
CA THR A 26 23.90 -10.19 -22.44
C THR A 26 22.88 -10.14 -23.56
N ILE A 27 22.01 -9.14 -23.60
CA ILE A 27 21.18 -8.83 -24.76
C ILE A 27 21.41 -7.37 -25.16
N ALA A 28 21.61 -7.22 -26.44
CA ALA A 28 22.04 -6.04 -27.18
C ALA A 28 21.19 -4.79 -26.88
N LYS A 29 21.88 -3.64 -26.90
CA LYS A 29 21.32 -2.28 -26.87
C LYS A 29 20.33 -2.07 -28.02
N GLN A 30 19.08 -1.88 -27.72
CA GLN A 30 18.15 -1.13 -28.55
C GLN A 30 17.85 0.20 -27.87
N VAL A 31 18.19 1.27 -28.56
CA VAL A 31 17.80 2.64 -28.19
C VAL A 31 16.31 2.77 -28.40
N VAL A 32 15.55 2.85 -27.31
CA VAL A 32 14.11 3.15 -27.34
C VAL A 32 13.93 4.57 -26.87
N SER A 33 13.35 5.39 -27.73
CA SER A 33 12.89 6.74 -27.47
C SER A 33 12.05 6.80 -26.21
N GLN A 34 12.31 7.80 -25.36
CA GLN A 34 11.56 8.06 -24.13
C GLN A 34 10.16 8.55 -24.48
N THR A 35 9.20 7.66 -24.44
CA THR A 35 7.80 8.05 -24.26
C THR A 35 7.53 8.04 -22.76
N GLN A 36 7.18 9.20 -22.18
CA GLN A 36 6.71 9.26 -20.81
C GLN A 36 5.49 8.33 -20.70
N PRO A 37 5.47 7.38 -19.75
CA PRO A 37 4.27 6.60 -19.51
C PRO A 37 3.20 7.54 -18.95
N SER A 38 2.15 7.76 -19.73
CA SER A 38 0.91 8.35 -19.25
C SER A 38 0.35 7.45 -18.17
N VAL A 39 0.28 7.97 -16.94
CA VAL A 39 -0.28 7.26 -15.81
C VAL A 39 -1.76 7.00 -16.08
N SER A 40 -2.13 5.74 -16.12
CA SER A 40 -3.53 5.30 -16.17
C SER A 40 -4.29 5.95 -15.01
N SER A 41 -5.35 6.68 -15.31
CA SER A 41 -6.27 7.20 -14.31
C SER A 41 -6.81 6.01 -13.50
N ALA A 42 -6.37 5.89 -12.24
CA ALA A 42 -7.00 4.99 -11.30
C ALA A 42 -8.50 5.36 -11.22
N SER A 43 -9.39 4.37 -11.20
CA SER A 43 -10.81 4.65 -11.02
C SER A 43 -10.99 5.34 -9.68
N GLN A 44 -11.56 6.55 -9.70
CA GLN A 44 -11.79 7.32 -8.47
C GLN A 44 -12.62 6.49 -7.48
N PRO A 45 -12.28 6.52 -6.18
CA PRO A 45 -13.06 5.83 -5.17
C PRO A 45 -14.49 6.39 -5.13
N LYS A 46 -15.48 5.52 -5.22
CA LYS A 46 -16.87 5.92 -5.03
C LYS A 46 -17.13 6.07 -3.53
N VAL A 47 -17.45 7.28 -3.08
CA VAL A 47 -17.88 7.56 -1.70
C VAL A 47 -19.40 7.51 -1.63
N GLU A 48 -19.94 6.75 -0.68
CA GLU A 48 -21.37 6.62 -0.42
C GLU A 48 -21.65 6.95 1.04
N LEU A 49 -22.42 8.01 1.28
CA LEU A 49 -22.86 8.41 2.62
C LEU A 49 -23.96 7.44 3.10
N LEU A 50 -23.78 6.85 4.26
CA LEU A 50 -24.72 5.92 4.87
C LEU A 50 -25.57 6.61 5.94
N SER A 51 -24.96 7.54 6.69
CA SER A 51 -25.62 8.36 7.70
C SER A 51 -24.91 9.71 7.80
N ALA A 52 -25.68 10.80 7.86
CA ALA A 52 -25.11 12.14 8.00
C ALA A 52 -24.67 12.47 9.45
N GLY A 53 -25.02 11.65 10.43
CA GLY A 53 -24.70 11.90 11.83
C GLY A 53 -25.56 12.98 12.47
N ALA A 54 -25.21 13.36 13.70
CA ALA A 54 -25.93 14.33 14.51
C ALA A 54 -25.66 15.78 14.07
N GLN A 55 -26.54 16.67 14.44
CA GLN A 55 -26.32 18.12 14.32
C GLN A 55 -25.35 18.62 15.41
N PRO A 56 -24.54 19.67 15.18
CA PRO A 56 -24.42 20.39 13.92
C PRO A 56 -23.65 19.61 12.87
N GLN A 57 -24.07 19.71 11.60
CA GLN A 57 -23.38 19.12 10.45
C GLN A 57 -22.59 20.19 9.71
N GLN A 58 -21.42 19.82 9.18
CA GLN A 58 -20.60 20.69 8.34
C GLN A 58 -19.92 19.91 7.20
N VAL A 59 -19.61 20.62 6.14
CA VAL A 59 -18.89 20.07 5.00
C VAL A 59 -17.42 19.92 5.38
N LEU A 60 -16.89 18.71 5.27
CA LEU A 60 -15.48 18.43 5.52
C LEU A 60 -14.68 18.58 4.21
N ARG A 61 -13.66 19.45 4.23
CA ARG A 61 -12.78 19.68 3.07
C ARG A 61 -11.36 19.89 3.56
N PHE A 62 -10.40 19.36 2.80
CA PHE A 62 -8.99 19.67 3.00
C PHE A 62 -8.70 21.09 2.54
N LYS A 63 -8.04 21.88 3.38
CA LYS A 63 -7.68 23.27 3.13
C LYS A 63 -6.25 23.55 3.61
N PRO A 64 -5.23 22.84 3.09
CA PRO A 64 -3.85 23.10 3.46
C PRO A 64 -3.42 24.47 2.93
N THR A 65 -2.32 24.99 3.46
CA THR A 65 -1.70 26.21 2.96
C THR A 65 -0.55 25.84 2.02
N VAL A 66 -0.37 26.60 0.94
CA VAL A 66 0.79 26.46 0.04
C VAL A 66 2.09 26.64 0.82
N ASN A 67 3.10 25.84 0.48
CA ASN A 67 4.38 25.70 1.18
C ASN A 67 4.29 25.02 2.57
N THR A 68 3.14 24.48 2.93
CA THR A 68 3.07 23.60 4.11
C THR A 68 3.93 22.37 3.87
N ILE A 69 4.83 22.09 4.81
CA ILE A 69 5.69 20.90 4.83
C ILE A 69 5.22 20.02 5.98
N GLU A 70 5.05 18.75 5.67
CA GLU A 70 4.68 17.72 6.65
C GLU A 70 5.70 16.59 6.60
N THR A 71 6.17 16.15 7.76
CA THR A 71 7.01 14.95 7.90
C THR A 71 6.17 13.84 8.48
N THR A 72 6.02 12.75 7.73
CA THR A 72 5.21 11.60 8.13
C THR A 72 6.08 10.37 8.29
N THR A 73 5.95 9.71 9.44
CA THR A 73 6.59 8.41 9.72
C THR A 73 5.54 7.32 9.75
N ILE A 74 5.77 6.25 9.00
CA ILE A 74 4.94 5.04 8.97
C ILE A 74 5.77 3.89 9.52
N THR A 75 5.22 3.16 10.49
CA THR A 75 5.79 1.92 11.01
C THR A 75 4.85 0.75 10.69
N LEU A 76 5.41 -0.32 10.14
CA LEU A 76 4.68 -1.55 9.77
C LEU A 76 5.28 -2.74 10.51
N ASN A 77 4.44 -3.47 11.23
CA ASN A 77 4.75 -4.78 11.82
C ASN A 77 3.94 -5.85 11.11
N THR A 78 4.61 -6.91 10.66
CA THR A 78 3.97 -7.98 9.89
C THR A 78 4.36 -9.33 10.45
N ALA A 79 3.36 -10.20 10.65
CA ALA A 79 3.55 -11.61 10.97
C ALA A 79 2.77 -12.47 9.98
N THR A 80 3.39 -13.55 9.51
CA THR A 80 2.79 -14.43 8.49
C THR A 80 2.94 -15.88 8.88
N GLU A 81 1.85 -16.63 8.82
CA GLU A 81 1.80 -18.08 8.89
C GLU A 81 1.69 -18.63 7.47
N LEU A 82 2.44 -19.66 7.17
CA LEU A 82 2.46 -20.32 5.86
C LEU A 82 2.15 -21.80 6.02
N SER A 83 1.21 -22.30 5.22
CA SER A 83 0.89 -23.72 5.08
C SER A 83 1.04 -24.13 3.62
N VAL A 84 1.69 -25.28 3.38
CA VAL A 84 1.89 -25.81 2.03
C VAL A 84 1.34 -27.24 1.99
N SER A 85 0.52 -27.56 0.99
CA SER A 85 -0.03 -28.91 0.81
C SER A 85 1.10 -29.94 0.66
N GLY A 86 0.94 -31.09 1.31
CA GLY A 86 1.98 -32.15 1.33
C GLY A 86 3.08 -31.95 2.36
N MET A 87 3.06 -30.85 3.15
CA MET A 87 3.91 -30.69 4.33
C MET A 87 3.14 -31.05 5.60
N PRO A 88 3.73 -31.84 6.53
CA PRO A 88 2.99 -32.36 7.70
C PRO A 88 2.65 -31.31 8.76
N ARG A 89 3.25 -30.13 8.68
CA ARG A 89 2.99 -29.00 9.60
C ARG A 89 2.90 -27.68 8.85
N ALA A 90 2.01 -26.79 9.30
CA ALA A 90 2.11 -25.37 8.99
C ALA A 90 3.48 -24.85 9.46
N MET A 91 4.11 -23.98 8.67
CA MET A 91 5.33 -23.31 9.13
C MET A 91 4.94 -22.38 10.29
N GLU A 92 5.80 -22.34 11.31
CA GLU A 92 5.62 -21.42 12.44
C GLU A 92 5.44 -19.99 11.93
N SER A 93 4.73 -19.17 12.71
CA SER A 93 4.51 -17.75 12.38
C SER A 93 5.85 -17.04 12.22
N ILE A 94 6.10 -16.52 11.03
CA ILE A 94 7.31 -15.75 10.72
C ILE A 94 6.99 -14.29 10.98
N LYS A 95 7.62 -13.70 12.00
CA LYS A 95 7.63 -12.26 12.19
C LYS A 95 8.65 -11.64 11.23
N LEU A 96 8.20 -10.73 10.41
CA LEU A 96 9.11 -9.94 9.58
C LEU A 96 9.70 -8.78 10.40
N PRO A 97 10.92 -8.33 10.09
CA PRO A 97 11.46 -7.12 10.70
C PRO A 97 10.49 -5.94 10.57
N SER A 98 10.37 -5.16 11.64
CA SER A 98 9.57 -3.94 11.64
C SER A 98 10.13 -2.96 10.62
N THR A 99 9.29 -2.45 9.73
CA THR A 99 9.68 -1.48 8.69
C THR A 99 9.25 -0.08 9.12
N THR A 100 10.18 0.87 9.13
CA THR A 100 9.89 2.28 9.37
C THR A 100 10.28 3.09 8.13
N MET A 101 9.36 3.94 7.66
CA MET A 101 9.57 4.84 6.53
C MET A 101 9.20 6.24 6.93
N THR A 102 10.03 7.21 6.54
CA THR A 102 9.74 8.62 6.72
C THR A 102 9.63 9.28 5.36
N MET A 103 8.62 10.10 5.19
CA MET A 103 8.39 10.88 3.99
C MET A 103 8.12 12.34 4.35
N GLU A 104 8.53 13.21 3.45
CA GLU A 104 8.22 14.64 3.48
C GLU A 104 7.22 14.95 2.38
N THR A 105 6.19 15.71 2.71
CA THR A 105 5.15 16.17 1.79
C THR A 105 5.13 17.69 1.78
N VAL A 106 5.07 18.30 0.59
CA VAL A 106 5.04 19.75 0.42
C VAL A 106 3.89 20.14 -0.50
N VAL A 107 2.99 20.99 -0.02
CA VAL A 107 1.94 21.60 -0.85
C VAL A 107 2.60 22.63 -1.77
N THR A 108 2.51 22.43 -3.09
CA THR A 108 3.18 23.30 -4.06
C THR A 108 2.24 24.34 -4.66
N GLN A 109 0.95 24.03 -4.77
CA GLN A 109 -0.06 24.90 -5.37
C GLN A 109 -1.47 24.46 -4.95
N ILE A 110 -2.39 25.41 -4.88
CA ILE A 110 -3.83 25.14 -4.89
C ILE A 110 -4.36 25.91 -6.09
N ASP A 111 -4.99 25.20 -7.02
CA ASP A 111 -5.46 25.80 -8.24
C ASP A 111 -6.83 26.51 -8.04
N PRO A 112 -7.32 27.29 -9.05
CA PRO A 112 -8.61 27.99 -8.93
C PRO A 112 -9.83 27.07 -8.77
N HIS A 113 -9.70 25.78 -9.11
CA HIS A 113 -10.76 24.77 -8.93
C HIS A 113 -10.72 24.11 -7.55
N GLY A 114 -9.71 24.46 -6.71
CA GLY A 114 -9.50 23.91 -5.38
C GLY A 114 -8.68 22.61 -5.37
N ASP A 115 -8.11 22.21 -6.50
CA ASP A 115 -7.24 21.05 -6.54
C ASP A 115 -5.89 21.34 -5.89
N ILE A 116 -5.46 20.42 -5.07
CA ILE A 116 -4.26 20.54 -4.24
C ILE A 116 -3.12 19.79 -4.91
N HIS A 117 -2.10 20.52 -5.34
CA HIS A 117 -0.87 19.98 -5.90
C HIS A 117 0.16 19.84 -4.80
N TYR A 118 0.75 18.67 -4.67
CA TYR A 118 1.80 18.43 -3.67
C TYR A 118 2.88 17.49 -4.20
N LYS A 119 4.05 17.57 -3.57
CA LYS A 119 5.16 16.65 -3.77
C LYS A 119 5.34 15.81 -2.54
N LEU A 120 5.74 14.55 -2.74
CA LEU A 120 6.11 13.63 -1.69
C LEU A 120 7.50 13.08 -1.98
N ARG A 121 8.34 12.96 -0.95
CA ARG A 121 9.68 12.38 -1.03
C ARG A 121 9.93 11.47 0.16
N TYR A 122 10.42 10.25 -0.08
CA TYR A 122 10.93 9.41 0.99
C TYR A 122 12.31 9.91 1.46
N THR A 123 12.41 10.26 2.74
CA THR A 123 13.63 10.82 3.36
C THR A 123 14.38 9.78 4.18
N ASN A 124 13.68 8.76 4.71
CA ASN A 124 14.29 7.65 5.42
C ASN A 124 13.48 6.37 5.22
N ALA A 125 14.17 5.22 5.23
CA ALA A 125 13.57 3.90 5.26
C ALA A 125 14.53 2.94 5.97
N ASP A 126 14.05 2.25 6.99
CA ASP A 126 14.84 1.31 7.79
C ASP A 126 14.03 0.09 8.21
N MET A 127 14.72 -0.97 8.61
CA MET A 127 14.11 -2.17 9.19
C MET A 127 14.81 -2.55 10.49
N THR A 128 13.99 -2.86 11.49
CA THR A 128 14.46 -3.28 12.81
C THR A 128 13.97 -4.71 13.08
N GLY A 129 14.90 -5.62 13.31
CA GLY A 129 14.61 -6.99 13.71
C GLY A 129 14.55 -7.14 15.24
N ASP A 130 13.97 -8.23 15.70
CA ASP A 130 14.08 -8.68 17.08
C ASP A 130 15.28 -9.62 17.26
N ALA A 131 15.49 -10.13 18.49
CA ALA A 131 16.60 -11.02 18.82
C ALA A 131 16.59 -12.36 18.03
N SER A 132 15.44 -12.74 17.46
CA SER A 132 15.29 -13.97 16.65
C SER A 132 15.59 -13.73 15.16
N THR A 133 15.74 -12.49 14.73
CA THR A 133 15.98 -12.12 13.33
C THR A 133 17.46 -12.32 12.98
N PRO A 134 17.82 -13.25 12.05
CA PRO A 134 19.21 -13.42 11.65
C PRO A 134 19.78 -12.14 11.01
N ALA A 135 20.97 -11.73 11.43
CA ALA A 135 21.59 -10.47 10.99
C ALA A 135 21.72 -10.36 9.46
N GLY A 136 22.03 -11.46 8.76
CA GLY A 136 22.11 -11.46 7.29
C GLY A 136 20.77 -11.21 6.61
N VAL A 137 19.66 -11.70 7.18
CA VAL A 137 18.31 -11.44 6.71
C VAL A 137 17.96 -9.97 6.93
N LEU A 138 18.21 -9.46 8.14
CA LEU A 138 17.93 -8.07 8.47
C LEU A 138 18.72 -7.08 7.57
N ASN A 139 20.01 -7.33 7.38
CA ASN A 139 20.86 -6.46 6.55
C ASN A 139 20.40 -6.46 5.08
N THR A 140 20.04 -7.63 4.54
CA THR A 140 19.49 -7.74 3.19
C THR A 140 18.18 -6.97 3.07
N ALA A 141 17.30 -7.14 4.05
CA ALA A 141 16.02 -6.48 4.13
C ALA A 141 16.19 -4.95 4.20
N ARG A 142 17.05 -4.47 5.09
CA ARG A 142 17.38 -3.05 5.24
C ARG A 142 17.90 -2.44 3.94
N THR A 143 18.84 -3.11 3.28
CA THR A 143 19.38 -2.64 1.98
C THR A 143 18.29 -2.48 0.93
N GLN A 144 17.27 -3.34 0.93
CA GLN A 144 16.18 -3.23 -0.04
C GLN A 144 15.25 -2.07 0.26
N VAL A 145 14.80 -1.87 1.51
CA VAL A 145 13.92 -0.74 1.82
C VAL A 145 14.63 0.60 1.68
N GLN A 146 15.94 0.67 1.94
CA GLN A 146 16.74 1.88 1.74
C GLN A 146 16.76 2.36 0.29
N LYS A 147 16.49 1.50 -0.70
CA LYS A 147 16.32 1.93 -2.10
C LYS A 147 15.12 2.85 -2.31
N MET A 148 14.21 2.92 -1.37
CA MET A 148 13.08 3.86 -1.41
C MET A 148 13.50 5.29 -1.08
N VAL A 149 14.61 5.47 -0.37
CA VAL A 149 15.10 6.81 0.00
C VAL A 149 15.46 7.60 -1.25
N GLY A 150 14.95 8.83 -1.33
CA GLY A 150 15.12 9.71 -2.48
C GLY A 150 14.06 9.55 -3.58
N LEU A 151 13.22 8.49 -3.52
CA LEU A 151 12.04 8.43 -4.38
C LEU A 151 11.15 9.63 -4.10
N ASN A 152 10.65 10.22 -5.18
CA ASN A 152 9.74 11.35 -5.08
C ASN A 152 8.65 11.27 -6.14
N GLY A 153 7.53 11.91 -5.88
CA GLY A 153 6.40 11.99 -6.79
C GLY A 153 5.68 13.32 -6.65
N SER A 154 4.92 13.66 -7.67
CA SER A 154 4.00 14.78 -7.68
C SER A 154 2.58 14.25 -7.78
N PHE A 155 1.68 14.85 -7.03
CA PHE A 155 0.29 14.43 -6.90
C PHE A 155 -0.63 15.62 -7.06
N VAL A 156 -1.81 15.34 -7.57
CA VAL A 156 -2.93 16.29 -7.57
C VAL A 156 -4.12 15.57 -6.94
N MET A 157 -4.72 16.17 -5.93
CA MET A 157 -5.94 15.66 -5.32
C MET A 157 -7.00 16.76 -5.20
N ASP A 158 -8.27 16.38 -5.14
CA ASP A 158 -9.35 17.31 -4.83
C ASP A 158 -9.42 17.61 -3.32
N ASP A 159 -10.25 18.57 -2.95
CA ASP A 159 -10.46 19.00 -1.56
C ASP A 159 -11.13 17.95 -0.67
N ARG A 160 -11.55 16.80 -1.23
CA ARG A 160 -12.11 15.66 -0.52
C ARG A 160 -11.10 14.52 -0.34
N GLY A 161 -9.88 14.69 -0.83
CA GLY A 161 -8.82 13.69 -0.72
C GLY A 161 -8.80 12.64 -1.83
N HIS A 162 -9.51 12.85 -2.95
CA HIS A 162 -9.42 11.96 -4.09
C HIS A 162 -8.23 12.34 -4.97
N THR A 163 -7.32 11.41 -5.18
CA THR A 163 -6.20 11.61 -6.10
C THR A 163 -6.69 11.66 -7.55
N LYS A 164 -6.39 12.74 -8.24
CA LYS A 164 -6.71 12.98 -9.67
C LYS A 164 -5.57 12.54 -10.57
N SER A 165 -4.34 12.79 -10.15
CA SER A 165 -3.15 12.38 -10.92
C SER A 165 -1.95 12.13 -10.01
N THR A 166 -1.08 11.24 -10.48
CA THR A 166 0.18 10.87 -9.81
C THR A 166 1.28 10.79 -10.86
N SER A 167 2.43 11.37 -10.56
CA SER A 167 3.65 11.26 -11.38
C SER A 167 4.81 10.88 -10.49
N LEU A 168 5.47 9.75 -10.81
CA LEU A 168 6.59 9.21 -10.05
C LEU A 168 7.91 9.53 -10.72
N SER A 169 8.85 10.04 -9.97
CA SER A 169 10.24 10.22 -10.40
C SER A 169 11.12 9.13 -9.79
N ILE A 170 11.53 8.17 -10.61
CA ILE A 170 12.41 7.08 -10.21
C ILE A 170 13.85 7.43 -10.59
N PRO A 171 14.84 7.29 -9.69
CA PRO A 171 16.24 7.54 -9.98
C PRO A 171 16.73 6.75 -11.21
N LYS A 172 17.66 7.33 -11.95
CA LYS A 172 18.33 6.65 -13.07
C LYS A 172 19.13 5.45 -12.54
N GLY A 173 19.13 4.33 -13.29
CA GLY A 173 19.91 3.13 -12.94
C GLY A 173 19.16 2.09 -12.11
N VAL A 174 17.91 2.35 -11.76
CA VAL A 174 17.04 1.34 -11.12
C VAL A 174 16.65 0.28 -12.15
N ASP A 175 16.87 -1.01 -11.83
CA ASP A 175 16.48 -2.12 -12.69
C ASP A 175 14.95 -2.21 -12.88
N ALA A 176 14.52 -2.89 -13.95
CA ALA A 176 13.12 -2.93 -14.35
C ALA A 176 12.20 -3.55 -13.29
N ALA A 177 12.66 -4.60 -12.57
CA ALA A 177 11.86 -5.25 -11.53
C ALA A 177 11.68 -4.35 -10.31
N THR A 178 12.77 -3.67 -9.89
CA THR A 178 12.72 -2.67 -8.81
C THR A 178 11.84 -1.49 -9.21
N ARG A 179 11.95 -0.98 -10.45
CA ARG A 179 11.08 0.08 -10.97
C ARG A 179 9.61 -0.30 -10.87
N GLN A 180 9.23 -1.48 -11.36
CA GLN A 180 7.86 -1.96 -11.30
C GLN A 180 7.35 -2.08 -9.85
N MET A 181 8.18 -2.58 -8.93
CA MET A 181 7.85 -2.66 -7.51
C MET A 181 7.59 -1.26 -6.92
N LEU A 182 8.44 -0.27 -7.26
CA LEU A 182 8.31 1.09 -6.78
C LEU A 182 7.04 1.76 -7.32
N GLU A 183 6.73 1.60 -8.60
CA GLU A 183 5.50 2.10 -9.23
C GLU A 183 4.26 1.53 -8.54
N GLN A 184 4.25 0.23 -8.22
CA GLN A 184 3.14 -0.39 -7.48
C GLN A 184 3.05 0.10 -6.03
N SER A 185 4.18 0.30 -5.36
CA SER A 185 4.20 0.84 -4.00
C SER A 185 3.64 2.28 -3.95
N PHE A 186 3.95 3.10 -4.96
CA PHE A 186 3.40 4.45 -5.06
C PHE A 186 1.89 4.46 -5.32
N GLN A 187 1.39 3.56 -6.15
CA GLN A 187 -0.06 3.42 -6.37
C GLN A 187 -0.82 3.06 -5.08
N SER A 188 -0.16 2.40 -4.13
CA SER A 188 -0.77 2.08 -2.85
C SER A 188 -0.85 3.26 -1.87
N LEU A 189 -0.10 4.34 -2.11
CA LEU A 189 -0.18 5.57 -1.29
C LEU A 189 -1.54 6.27 -1.43
N ASP A 190 -2.19 6.14 -2.59
CA ASP A 190 -3.55 6.67 -2.80
C ASP A 190 -4.55 6.08 -1.80
N GLN A 191 -4.25 4.92 -1.22
CA GLN A 191 -5.10 4.25 -0.23
C GLN A 191 -4.92 4.78 1.20
N LEU A 192 -3.91 5.62 1.44
CA LEU A 192 -3.70 6.26 2.75
C LEU A 192 -4.60 7.48 2.96
N SER A 193 -5.17 8.03 1.90
CA SER A 193 -6.15 9.11 2.02
C SER A 193 -7.47 8.55 2.57
N ALA A 194 -8.13 9.32 3.44
CA ALA A 194 -9.48 9.06 3.93
C ALA A 194 -10.46 9.93 3.12
N PRO A 195 -11.04 9.44 2.00
CA PRO A 195 -11.91 10.25 1.17
C PRO A 195 -13.12 10.75 1.96
N LEU A 196 -13.33 12.05 1.93
CA LEU A 196 -14.39 12.73 2.67
C LEU A 196 -15.70 12.71 1.86
N PRO A 197 -16.87 12.65 2.53
CA PRO A 197 -18.16 12.74 1.87
C PRO A 197 -18.40 14.12 1.24
N GLU A 198 -19.23 14.16 0.21
CA GLU A 198 -19.61 15.41 -0.45
C GLU A 198 -20.54 16.24 0.43
N ALA A 199 -21.53 15.61 1.03
CA ALA A 199 -22.52 16.23 1.88
C ALA A 199 -21.96 16.64 3.26
N ALA A 200 -22.66 17.57 3.90
CA ALA A 200 -22.38 17.94 5.30
C ALA A 200 -22.62 16.76 6.23
N VAL A 201 -21.72 16.60 7.21
CA VAL A 201 -21.73 15.49 8.18
C VAL A 201 -21.44 15.99 9.59
N GLY A 202 -22.00 15.30 10.57
CA GLY A 202 -21.78 15.53 12.00
C GLY A 202 -21.26 14.28 12.70
N VAL A 203 -21.03 14.38 13.99
CA VAL A 203 -20.58 13.25 14.82
C VAL A 203 -21.56 12.07 14.67
N GLY A 204 -21.05 10.86 14.53
CA GLY A 204 -21.81 9.66 14.22
C GLY A 204 -22.12 9.47 12.74
N ALA A 205 -21.68 10.37 11.86
CA ALA A 205 -21.79 10.15 10.42
C ALA A 205 -21.02 8.92 9.97
N GLN A 206 -21.59 8.18 9.03
CA GLN A 206 -20.98 6.98 8.47
C GLN A 206 -20.99 7.04 6.94
N TRP A 207 -19.89 6.66 6.34
CA TRP A 207 -19.79 6.50 4.89
C TRP A 207 -18.89 5.32 4.51
N LYS A 208 -19.02 4.87 3.30
CA LYS A 208 -18.15 3.83 2.73
C LYS A 208 -17.50 4.31 1.45
N THR A 209 -16.34 3.75 1.16
CA THR A 209 -15.63 3.90 -0.10
C THR A 209 -15.53 2.56 -0.78
N LEU A 210 -15.73 2.54 -2.10
CA LEU A 210 -15.53 1.37 -2.94
C LEU A 210 -14.37 1.68 -3.88
N MET A 211 -13.32 0.88 -3.81
CA MET A 211 -12.11 1.08 -4.59
C MET A 211 -11.60 -0.26 -5.13
N PRO A 212 -11.77 -0.54 -6.43
CA PRO A 212 -11.09 -1.67 -7.04
C PRO A 212 -9.59 -1.36 -7.16
N ALA A 213 -8.75 -2.24 -6.65
CA ALA A 213 -7.29 -2.16 -6.78
C ALA A 213 -6.79 -3.25 -7.71
N LYS A 214 -5.75 -2.94 -8.50
CA LYS A 214 -5.02 -3.94 -9.30
C LYS A 214 -3.60 -4.06 -8.77
N ILE A 215 -3.25 -5.24 -8.27
CA ILE A 215 -1.94 -5.52 -7.67
C ILE A 215 -1.41 -6.82 -8.29
N TYR A 216 -0.23 -6.78 -8.93
CA TYR A 216 0.37 -7.93 -9.66
C TYR A 216 -0.60 -8.60 -10.65
N GLY A 217 -1.41 -7.81 -11.36
CA GLY A 217 -2.44 -8.32 -12.26
C GLY A 217 -3.68 -8.88 -11.54
N MET A 218 -3.69 -8.90 -10.22
CA MET A 218 -4.81 -9.30 -9.38
C MET A 218 -5.77 -8.14 -9.19
N THR A 219 -7.05 -8.37 -9.44
CA THR A 219 -8.12 -7.42 -9.10
C THR A 219 -8.63 -7.72 -7.69
N ILE A 220 -8.57 -6.71 -6.82
CA ILE A 220 -9.04 -6.76 -5.44
C ILE A 220 -10.19 -5.76 -5.30
N ASN A 221 -11.32 -6.21 -4.76
CA ASN A 221 -12.39 -5.32 -4.35
C ASN A 221 -12.13 -4.86 -2.92
N GLN A 222 -11.89 -3.57 -2.73
CA GLN A 222 -11.68 -2.96 -1.43
C GLN A 222 -12.88 -2.10 -1.04
N THR A 223 -13.35 -2.28 0.18
CA THR A 223 -14.33 -1.42 0.83
C THR A 223 -13.69 -0.82 2.08
N GLY A 224 -13.67 0.51 2.17
CA GLY A 224 -13.39 1.24 3.39
C GLY A 224 -14.69 1.70 4.01
N THR A 225 -14.85 1.58 5.32
CA THR A 225 -15.96 2.15 6.10
C THR A 225 -15.40 3.14 7.10
N TYR A 226 -16.07 4.27 7.25
CA TYR A 226 -15.62 5.36 8.12
C TYR A 226 -16.76 5.81 8.99
N GLU A 227 -16.46 6.13 10.26
CA GLU A 227 -17.37 6.73 11.20
C GLU A 227 -16.72 7.97 11.83
N LEU A 228 -17.35 9.12 11.73
CA LEU A 228 -16.89 10.36 12.37
C LEU A 228 -17.20 10.30 13.88
N VAL A 229 -16.17 10.02 14.68
CA VAL A 229 -16.28 9.89 16.13
C VAL A 229 -16.27 11.25 16.83
N SER A 230 -15.42 12.14 16.33
CA SER A 230 -15.34 13.51 16.85
C SER A 230 -14.86 14.48 15.78
N LEU A 231 -15.25 15.73 15.93
CA LEU A 231 -14.80 16.85 15.09
C LEU A 231 -14.59 18.06 15.98
N LYS A 232 -13.34 18.41 16.25
CA LYS A 232 -12.98 19.52 17.13
C LYS A 232 -11.81 20.30 16.54
N GLU A 233 -11.93 21.61 16.45
CA GLU A 233 -10.86 22.51 16.00
C GLU A 233 -10.23 22.09 14.65
N GLY A 234 -11.06 21.66 13.70
CA GLY A 234 -10.57 21.19 12.39
C GLY A 234 -9.90 19.80 12.40
N VAL A 235 -9.96 19.09 13.53
CA VAL A 235 -9.46 17.71 13.64
C VAL A 235 -10.65 16.74 13.67
N ALA A 236 -10.74 15.90 12.66
CA ALA A 236 -11.71 14.80 12.59
C ALA A 236 -11.05 13.51 13.08
N THR A 237 -11.68 12.85 14.06
CA THR A 237 -11.30 11.49 14.47
C THR A 237 -12.27 10.51 13.80
N LEU A 238 -11.72 9.58 13.05
CA LEU A 238 -12.46 8.59 12.28
C LEU A 238 -12.13 7.19 12.77
N LYS A 239 -13.15 6.38 13.05
CA LYS A 239 -13.00 4.92 13.06
C LYS A 239 -13.01 4.43 11.63
N VAL A 240 -12.14 3.48 11.33
CA VAL A 240 -11.96 2.94 9.98
C VAL A 240 -12.11 1.43 10.02
N GLY A 241 -12.91 0.90 9.10
CA GLY A 241 -12.99 -0.53 8.78
C GLY A 241 -12.52 -0.76 7.35
N ILE A 242 -11.74 -1.81 7.12
CA ILE A 242 -11.25 -2.21 5.80
C ILE A 242 -11.68 -3.63 5.51
N LYS A 243 -12.20 -3.86 4.31
CA LYS A 243 -12.48 -5.18 3.80
C LYS A 243 -11.93 -5.29 2.38
N GLN A 244 -11.09 -6.30 2.13
CA GLN A 244 -10.57 -6.60 0.80
C GLN A 244 -10.92 -8.04 0.44
N GLN A 245 -11.35 -8.24 -0.80
CA GLN A 245 -11.69 -9.55 -1.32
C GLN A 245 -11.20 -9.69 -2.76
N ALA A 246 -10.63 -10.86 -3.06
CA ALA A 246 -10.36 -11.26 -4.43
C ALA A 246 -10.74 -12.74 -4.61
N GLN A 247 -11.32 -13.04 -5.77
CA GLN A 247 -11.69 -14.40 -6.16
C GLN A 247 -10.66 -15.00 -7.11
N GLY A 248 -10.87 -16.25 -7.48
CA GLY A 248 -9.97 -17.03 -8.30
C GLY A 248 -9.53 -16.32 -9.57
N GLN A 249 -8.23 -16.09 -9.71
CA GLN A 249 -7.62 -15.44 -10.87
C GLN A 249 -6.14 -15.81 -11.01
N LYS A 250 -5.65 -15.79 -12.24
CA LYS A 250 -4.23 -16.02 -12.52
C LYS A 250 -3.42 -14.81 -12.08
N LEU A 251 -2.27 -15.06 -11.48
CA LEU A 251 -1.36 -14.01 -11.01
C LEU A 251 -0.16 -13.89 -11.95
N ALA A 252 0.16 -12.66 -12.33
CA ALA A 252 1.40 -12.33 -13.03
C ALA A 252 2.46 -11.86 -12.01
N ILE A 253 3.18 -12.80 -11.41
CA ILE A 253 4.19 -12.48 -10.40
C ILE A 253 5.54 -12.25 -11.10
N PRO A 254 6.12 -11.03 -11.04
CA PRO A 254 7.43 -10.75 -11.61
C PRO A 254 8.51 -11.66 -11.02
N GLY A 255 9.46 -12.11 -11.87
CA GLY A 255 10.56 -12.96 -11.42
C GLY A 255 10.25 -14.45 -11.28
N MET A 256 9.02 -14.88 -11.60
CA MET A 256 8.70 -16.31 -11.66
C MET A 256 9.32 -16.97 -12.90
N PRO A 257 9.77 -18.24 -12.79
CA PRO A 257 10.25 -18.99 -13.95
C PRO A 257 9.21 -19.04 -15.07
N LYS A 258 9.69 -18.99 -16.34
CA LYS A 258 8.80 -19.18 -17.50
C LYS A 258 8.03 -20.51 -17.39
N GLY A 259 6.70 -20.44 -17.57
CA GLY A 259 5.82 -21.62 -17.45
C GLY A 259 5.31 -21.93 -16.05
N ALA A 260 5.76 -21.26 -15.01
CA ALA A 260 5.15 -21.34 -13.71
C ALA A 260 3.80 -20.59 -13.70
N ASN A 261 2.73 -21.30 -13.32
CA ASN A 261 1.39 -20.74 -13.21
C ASN A 261 1.04 -20.61 -11.73
N VAL A 262 0.74 -19.40 -11.30
CA VAL A 262 0.18 -19.14 -9.96
C VAL A 262 -1.26 -18.68 -10.11
N THR A 263 -2.17 -19.33 -9.41
CA THR A 263 -3.58 -18.96 -9.38
C THR A 263 -3.95 -18.61 -7.94
N LEU A 264 -4.45 -17.39 -7.73
CA LEU A 264 -5.14 -17.06 -6.49
C LEU A 264 -6.47 -17.83 -6.46
N LYS A 265 -6.77 -18.49 -5.39
CA LYS A 265 -8.08 -19.12 -5.15
C LYS A 265 -9.00 -18.21 -4.36
N SER A 266 -8.46 -17.58 -3.34
CA SER A 266 -9.18 -16.62 -2.53
C SER A 266 -8.23 -15.67 -1.82
N LEU A 267 -8.67 -14.44 -1.60
CA LEU A 267 -8.09 -13.46 -0.69
C LEU A 267 -9.22 -12.83 0.12
N ASN A 268 -9.08 -12.83 1.43
CA ASN A 268 -9.96 -12.13 2.34
C ASN A 268 -9.11 -11.37 3.34
N THR A 269 -9.27 -10.06 3.40
CA THR A 269 -8.63 -9.18 4.39
C THR A 269 -9.70 -8.42 5.13
N THR A 270 -9.57 -8.35 6.46
CA THR A 270 -10.35 -7.46 7.31
C THR A 270 -9.41 -6.62 8.14
N GLY A 271 -9.76 -5.37 8.35
CA GLY A 271 -8.96 -4.45 9.16
C GLY A 271 -9.83 -3.45 9.87
N GLN A 272 -9.29 -2.89 10.95
CA GLN A 272 -9.91 -1.82 11.72
C GLN A 272 -8.85 -0.90 12.31
N GLY A 273 -9.25 0.33 12.59
CA GLY A 273 -8.35 1.31 13.17
C GLY A 273 -8.99 2.65 13.47
N GLU A 274 -8.15 3.58 13.83
CA GLU A 274 -8.50 4.98 14.07
C GLU A 274 -7.55 5.88 13.28
N ILE A 275 -8.11 6.93 12.70
CA ILE A 275 -7.36 7.95 11.96
C ILE A 275 -7.77 9.32 12.49
N LYS A 276 -6.78 10.19 12.78
CA LYS A 276 -7.02 11.60 13.08
C LYS A 276 -6.58 12.44 11.90
N VAL A 277 -7.54 13.07 11.25
CA VAL A 277 -7.35 13.90 10.08
C VAL A 277 -7.46 15.36 10.48
N ARG A 278 -6.42 16.14 10.19
CA ARG A 278 -6.47 17.60 10.25
C ARG A 278 -6.88 18.12 8.88
N LEU A 279 -7.93 18.94 8.84
CA LEU A 279 -8.42 19.45 7.55
C LEU A 279 -7.49 20.50 6.92
N ASP A 280 -6.54 21.07 7.66
CA ASP A 280 -5.48 21.98 7.19
C ASP A 280 -4.19 21.24 6.77
N ARG A 281 -4.19 19.89 6.71
CA ARG A 281 -3.06 19.04 6.37
C ARG A 281 -3.45 17.99 5.33
N LEU A 282 -2.45 17.46 4.62
CA LEU A 282 -2.67 16.46 3.57
C LEU A 282 -2.78 15.04 4.12
N LEU A 283 -1.95 14.73 5.11
CA LEU A 283 -1.87 13.39 5.68
C LEU A 283 -2.47 13.37 7.09
N PRO A 284 -2.97 12.21 7.54
CA PRO A 284 -3.44 12.06 8.92
C PRO A 284 -2.34 12.45 9.91
N SER A 285 -2.69 13.18 10.97
CA SER A 285 -1.76 13.46 12.06
C SER A 285 -1.35 12.19 12.79
N THR A 286 -2.30 11.26 12.96
CA THR A 286 -2.05 9.92 13.46
C THR A 286 -2.97 8.91 12.77
N ALA A 287 -2.48 7.69 12.55
CA ALA A 287 -3.31 6.56 12.20
C ALA A 287 -2.78 5.28 12.85
N THR A 288 -3.70 4.43 13.29
CA THR A 288 -3.41 3.07 13.72
C THR A 288 -4.35 2.12 12.99
N LEU A 289 -3.80 1.08 12.38
CA LEU A 289 -4.56 0.07 11.65
C LEU A 289 -4.05 -1.33 12.01
N SER A 290 -4.98 -2.24 12.31
CA SER A 290 -4.69 -3.66 12.45
C SER A 290 -5.49 -4.42 11.40
N MET A 291 -4.79 -5.25 10.61
CA MET A 291 -5.41 -6.01 9.53
C MET A 291 -5.04 -7.49 9.63
N ASN A 292 -6.00 -8.35 9.30
CA ASN A 292 -5.82 -9.78 9.17
C ASN A 292 -6.20 -10.20 7.75
N SER A 293 -5.29 -10.90 7.08
CA SER A 293 -5.46 -11.36 5.71
C SER A 293 -5.30 -12.88 5.65
N ALA A 294 -6.19 -13.55 4.93
CA ALA A 294 -6.06 -14.95 4.59
C ALA A 294 -6.09 -15.10 3.07
N ALA A 295 -5.10 -15.79 2.50
CA ALA A 295 -5.04 -16.06 1.08
C ALA A 295 -4.75 -17.53 0.81
N GLN A 296 -5.35 -18.05 -0.28
CA GLN A 296 -5.05 -19.36 -0.83
C GLN A 296 -4.58 -19.22 -2.27
N MET A 297 -3.47 -19.83 -2.58
CA MET A 297 -2.88 -19.85 -3.92
C MET A 297 -2.59 -21.28 -4.34
N GLN A 298 -2.68 -21.52 -5.63
CA GLN A 298 -2.21 -22.78 -6.25
C GLN A 298 -1.10 -22.48 -7.23
N THR A 299 -0.07 -23.30 -7.20
CA THR A 299 1.04 -23.24 -8.17
C THR A 299 1.23 -24.60 -8.81
N ALA A 300 1.43 -24.60 -10.13
CA ALA A 300 1.89 -25.74 -10.90
C ALA A 300 3.26 -25.40 -11.45
N SER A 301 4.26 -26.25 -11.17
CA SER A 301 5.60 -26.10 -11.74
C SER A 301 5.71 -26.93 -13.01
N PRO A 302 6.37 -26.42 -14.07
CA PRO A 302 6.66 -27.22 -15.26
C PRO A 302 7.44 -28.47 -14.87
N GLY A 303 7.00 -29.66 -15.35
CA GLY A 303 7.67 -30.92 -15.10
C GLY A 303 7.30 -31.63 -13.79
N THR A 304 6.36 -31.12 -13.01
CA THR A 304 5.81 -31.82 -11.86
C THR A 304 4.32 -32.09 -12.09
N SER A 305 3.88 -33.33 -11.85
CA SER A 305 2.48 -33.76 -12.02
C SER A 305 1.54 -33.32 -10.88
N GLY A 306 1.99 -32.44 -9.99
CA GLY A 306 1.25 -32.02 -8.79
C GLY A 306 0.97 -30.51 -8.74
N VAL A 307 -0.28 -30.18 -8.34
CA VAL A 307 -0.66 -28.82 -7.95
C VAL A 307 -0.35 -28.66 -6.46
N MET A 308 0.47 -27.66 -6.12
CA MET A 308 0.77 -27.31 -4.74
C MET A 308 -0.17 -26.19 -4.28
N THR A 309 -0.85 -26.37 -3.17
CA THR A 309 -1.67 -25.33 -2.54
C THR A 309 -0.87 -24.65 -1.43
N ILE A 310 -0.83 -23.34 -1.45
CA ILE A 310 -0.18 -22.49 -0.45
C ILE A 310 -1.29 -21.68 0.22
N ALA A 311 -1.42 -21.79 1.52
CA ALA A 311 -2.30 -20.96 2.33
C ALA A 311 -1.47 -20.05 3.24
N THR A 312 -1.86 -18.79 3.33
CA THR A 312 -1.20 -17.80 4.18
C THR A 312 -2.20 -17.11 5.08
N LYS A 313 -1.79 -16.85 6.32
CA LYS A 313 -2.47 -15.92 7.22
C LYS A 313 -1.47 -14.84 7.60
N THR A 314 -1.83 -13.59 7.38
CA THR A 314 -0.95 -12.46 7.64
C THR A 314 -1.64 -11.46 8.54
N ARG A 315 -0.96 -11.06 9.61
CA ARG A 315 -1.34 -9.94 10.48
C ARG A 315 -0.44 -8.76 10.20
N ILE A 316 -1.03 -7.59 10.02
CA ILE A 316 -0.32 -6.34 9.76
C ILE A 316 -0.80 -5.31 10.77
N GLU A 317 0.13 -4.65 11.42
CA GLU A 317 -0.11 -3.51 12.28
C GLU A 317 0.62 -2.30 11.70
N MET A 318 -0.12 -1.23 11.44
CA MET A 318 0.40 0.02 10.91
C MET A 318 0.18 1.14 11.90
N MET A 319 1.23 1.93 12.13
CA MET A 319 1.18 3.19 12.84
C MET A 319 1.69 4.30 11.92
N LEU A 320 0.98 5.42 11.90
CA LEU A 320 1.37 6.62 11.16
C LEU A 320 1.34 7.81 12.10
N GLN A 321 2.36 8.67 12.00
CA GLN A 321 2.45 9.95 12.70
C GLN A 321 2.98 11.01 11.75
N SER A 322 2.29 12.17 11.67
CA SER A 322 2.71 13.34 10.91
C SER A 322 2.91 14.56 11.82
N LYS A 323 3.93 15.36 11.48
CA LYS A 323 4.29 16.60 12.18
C LYS A 323 4.37 17.74 11.18
#